data_6a1c8493961dad86bf271d938528c9c3
#
_entry.id   6a1c8493961dad86bf271d938528c9c3
#
_cell.length_a   1.000
_cell.length_b   1.000
_cell.length_c   1.000
_cell.angle_alpha   90.00
_cell.angle_beta   90.00
_cell.angle_gamma   90.00
#
_symmetry.space_group_name_H-M   'P 1'
#
loop_
_entity.id
_entity.type
_entity.pdbx_description
1 polymer ?
#
loop_
_entity_poly.entity_id
_entity_poly.type
_entity_poly.pdbx_seq_one_letter_code
_entity_poly.pdbx_strand_id
1 'polypeptide(L)'
;MGNDYSMLFESDMNVDGFAIAFYLIYVLFMLMVYGGTYVLQALSLYSIAKRRGIGKPWLSWIPVANTWILGSISDQYQYVVKGKVRNKRKWLLVLEIVQYVLASVISAIGLAMMFTIVFAAMGPHLEASPDLWLEQLVMEQIGSFMLLLGAYLIVGAMSIAAMVIRYFCLYDLYTSCDPRNSVLYLVLSIFVSISLPILLFINRKRDDGMP
;
A
#
# COMPACT_ATOMS: atom_id res chain seq x y z
N MET A 1 -42.63 32.79 19.31
CA MET A 1 -41.20 32.97 19.03
C MET A 1 -40.36 31.75 19.52
N GLY A 2 -40.81 30.53 19.29
CA GLY A 2 -40.22 29.32 19.83
C GLY A 2 -39.93 28.21 18.81
N ASN A 3 -40.29 28.39 17.53
CA ASN A 3 -40.22 27.28 16.54
C ASN A 3 -39.05 27.36 15.53
N ASP A 4 -38.26 28.45 15.53
CA ASP A 4 -37.16 28.54 14.54
C ASP A 4 -35.90 27.73 14.89
N TYR A 5 -35.62 27.54 16.17
CA TYR A 5 -34.43 26.81 16.59
C TYR A 5 -34.55 25.30 16.40
N SER A 6 -35.75 24.74 16.49
CA SER A 6 -35.98 23.30 16.27
C SER A 6 -35.79 22.88 14.80
N MET A 7 -36.20 23.75 13.87
CA MET A 7 -36.01 23.49 12.42
C MET A 7 -34.55 23.61 12.00
N LEU A 8 -33.79 24.54 12.58
CA LEU A 8 -32.34 24.66 12.32
C LEU A 8 -31.59 23.43 12.86
N PHE A 9 -31.95 22.96 14.06
CA PHE A 9 -31.32 21.76 14.65
C PHE A 9 -31.67 20.49 13.90
N GLU A 10 -32.87 20.37 13.35
CA GLU A 10 -33.32 19.21 12.56
C GLU A 10 -32.72 19.22 11.15
N SER A 11 -32.44 20.40 10.56
CA SER A 11 -31.74 20.49 9.27
C SER A 11 -30.27 20.14 9.39
N ASP A 12 -29.59 20.54 10.46
CA ASP A 12 -28.17 20.23 10.69
C ASP A 12 -27.97 18.72 10.95
N MET A 13 -28.86 18.08 11.73
CA MET A 13 -28.80 16.63 11.94
C MET A 13 -29.01 15.80 10.66
N ASN A 14 -29.84 16.30 9.71
CA ASN A 14 -30.05 15.63 8.43
C ASN A 14 -28.81 15.74 7.50
N VAL A 15 -28.15 16.89 7.48
CA VAL A 15 -26.92 17.12 6.70
C VAL A 15 -25.79 16.22 7.21
N ASP A 16 -25.62 16.13 8.53
CA ASP A 16 -24.60 15.26 9.15
C ASP A 16 -24.91 13.78 8.89
N GLY A 17 -26.17 13.36 8.95
CA GLY A 17 -26.60 12.01 8.62
C GLY A 17 -26.31 11.63 7.17
N PHE A 18 -26.56 12.53 6.22
CA PHE A 18 -26.19 12.34 4.82
C PHE A 18 -24.68 12.24 4.62
N ALA A 19 -23.89 13.11 5.25
CA ALA A 19 -22.43 13.09 5.15
C ALA A 19 -21.85 11.77 5.68
N ILE A 20 -22.33 11.30 6.83
CA ILE A 20 -21.93 10.01 7.41
C ILE A 20 -22.32 8.84 6.47
N ALA A 21 -23.53 8.84 5.93
CA ALA A 21 -23.98 7.81 5.01
C ALA A 21 -23.12 7.76 3.73
N PHE A 22 -22.84 8.91 3.12
CA PHE A 22 -21.93 9.01 1.96
C PHE A 22 -20.52 8.51 2.29
N TYR A 23 -19.98 8.87 3.45
CA TYR A 23 -18.68 8.42 3.90
C TYR A 23 -18.64 6.88 4.07
N LEU A 24 -19.66 6.29 4.69
CA LEU A 24 -19.76 4.84 4.86
C LEU A 24 -19.86 4.12 3.52
N ILE A 25 -20.69 4.61 2.60
CA ILE A 25 -20.81 4.05 1.23
C ILE A 25 -19.47 4.13 0.51
N TYR A 26 -18.77 5.27 0.59
CA TYR A 26 -17.45 5.46 -0.01
C TYR A 26 -16.42 4.48 0.56
N VAL A 27 -16.36 4.32 1.89
CA VAL A 27 -15.45 3.38 2.56
C VAL A 27 -15.76 1.94 2.13
N LEU A 28 -17.04 1.57 2.08
CA LEU A 28 -17.47 0.22 1.67
C LEU A 28 -17.15 -0.05 0.20
N PHE A 29 -17.33 0.92 -0.68
CA PHE A 29 -16.94 0.86 -2.08
C PHE A 29 -15.42 0.69 -2.23
N MET A 30 -14.62 1.47 -1.51
CA MET A 30 -13.16 1.35 -1.52
C MET A 30 -12.69 -0.01 -1.00
N LEU A 31 -13.27 -0.53 0.08
CA LEU A 31 -12.98 -1.86 0.59
C LEU A 31 -13.29 -2.95 -0.44
N MET A 32 -14.41 -2.82 -1.15
CA MET A 32 -14.79 -3.77 -2.21
C MET A 32 -13.80 -3.74 -3.38
N VAL A 33 -13.38 -2.56 -3.83
CA VAL A 33 -12.41 -2.40 -4.94
C VAL A 33 -11.04 -2.94 -4.53
N TYR A 34 -10.50 -2.51 -3.39
CA TYR A 34 -9.18 -2.96 -2.92
C TYR A 34 -9.17 -4.44 -2.57
N GLY A 35 -10.21 -4.94 -1.89
CA GLY A 35 -10.36 -6.36 -1.58
C GLY A 35 -10.47 -7.20 -2.84
N GLY A 36 -11.28 -6.78 -3.80
CA GLY A 36 -11.44 -7.47 -5.09
C GLY A 36 -10.15 -7.53 -5.90
N THR A 37 -9.43 -6.42 -6.02
CA THR A 37 -8.14 -6.37 -6.73
C THR A 37 -7.09 -7.24 -6.06
N TYR A 38 -7.03 -7.23 -4.71
CA TYR A 38 -6.15 -8.10 -3.95
C TYR A 38 -6.44 -9.59 -4.18
N VAL A 39 -7.71 -9.99 -4.11
CA VAL A 39 -8.13 -11.38 -4.34
C VAL A 39 -7.76 -11.83 -5.76
N LEU A 40 -8.01 -11.01 -6.79
CA LEU A 40 -7.63 -11.31 -8.17
C LEU A 40 -6.12 -11.50 -8.31
N GLN A 41 -5.31 -10.66 -7.69
CA GLN A 41 -3.86 -10.77 -7.70
C GLN A 41 -3.39 -12.05 -6.99
N ALA A 42 -3.91 -12.33 -5.79
CA ALA A 42 -3.56 -13.51 -5.01
C ALA A 42 -3.91 -14.81 -5.74
N LEU A 43 -5.12 -14.88 -6.32
CA LEU A 43 -5.57 -16.02 -7.15
C LEU A 43 -4.69 -16.24 -8.37
N SER A 44 -4.27 -15.16 -9.03
CA SER A 44 -3.43 -15.23 -10.23
C SER A 44 -2.06 -15.80 -9.90
N LEU A 45 -1.41 -15.23 -8.89
CA LEU A 45 -0.10 -15.69 -8.43
C LEU A 45 -0.17 -17.11 -7.87
N TYR A 46 -1.22 -17.46 -7.13
CA TYR A 46 -1.45 -18.82 -6.66
C TYR A 46 -1.53 -19.82 -7.83
N SER A 47 -2.32 -19.48 -8.85
CA SER A 47 -2.54 -20.34 -10.00
C SER A 47 -1.25 -20.58 -10.80
N ILE A 48 -0.48 -19.49 -11.04
CA ILE A 48 0.81 -19.55 -11.73
C ILE A 48 1.82 -20.36 -10.91
N ALA A 49 1.95 -20.06 -9.61
CA ALA A 49 2.90 -20.74 -8.73
C ALA A 49 2.60 -22.24 -8.61
N LYS A 50 1.31 -22.61 -8.46
CA LYS A 50 0.89 -24.00 -8.39
C LYS A 50 1.20 -24.75 -9.68
N ARG A 51 0.91 -24.19 -10.84
CA ARG A 51 1.16 -24.80 -12.14
C ARG A 51 2.66 -24.99 -12.41
N ARG A 52 3.49 -24.03 -12.00
CA ARG A 52 4.96 -24.10 -12.18
C ARG A 52 5.69 -24.88 -11.09
N GLY A 53 4.98 -25.53 -10.18
CA GLY A 53 5.59 -26.34 -9.13
C GLY A 53 6.37 -25.54 -8.08
N ILE A 54 6.09 -24.22 -7.94
CA ILE A 54 6.72 -23.40 -6.91
C ILE A 54 6.20 -23.85 -5.54
N GLY A 55 7.14 -24.12 -4.61
CA GLY A 55 6.78 -24.56 -3.27
C GLY A 55 5.93 -23.53 -2.50
N LYS A 56 4.93 -23.99 -1.76
CA LYS A 56 4.05 -23.17 -0.91
C LYS A 56 3.27 -22.09 -1.65
N PRO A 57 2.48 -22.40 -2.70
CA PRO A 57 1.75 -21.41 -3.49
C PRO A 57 0.72 -20.62 -2.67
N TRP A 58 0.24 -21.16 -1.52
CA TRP A 58 -0.69 -20.50 -0.62
C TRP A 58 -0.14 -19.18 -0.02
N LEU A 59 1.18 -18.98 -0.03
CA LEU A 59 1.81 -17.72 0.39
C LEU A 59 1.35 -16.51 -0.44
N SER A 60 0.81 -16.72 -1.64
CA SER A 60 0.22 -15.65 -2.46
C SER A 60 -0.95 -14.91 -1.79
N TRP A 61 -1.62 -15.56 -0.80
CA TRP A 61 -2.71 -14.98 -0.03
C TRP A 61 -2.26 -14.10 1.13
N ILE A 62 -0.99 -14.13 1.49
CA ILE A 62 -0.44 -13.29 2.55
C ILE A 62 0.19 -12.05 1.91
N PRO A 63 -0.20 -10.81 2.30
CA PRO A 63 0.22 -9.58 1.64
C PRO A 63 1.73 -9.44 1.45
N VAL A 64 2.52 -9.70 2.48
CA VAL A 64 3.99 -9.63 2.42
C VAL A 64 4.58 -10.82 1.67
N ALA A 65 4.04 -12.03 1.87
CA ALA A 65 4.55 -13.25 1.25
C ALA A 65 4.18 -13.37 -0.24
N ASN A 66 3.20 -12.62 -0.70
CA ASN A 66 2.83 -12.47 -2.10
C ASN A 66 4.04 -12.01 -2.95
N THR A 67 4.85 -11.07 -2.44
CA THR A 67 6.08 -10.60 -3.11
C THR A 67 7.14 -11.69 -3.23
N TRP A 68 7.22 -12.60 -2.26
CA TRP A 68 8.06 -13.79 -2.36
C TRP A 68 7.65 -14.69 -3.52
N ILE A 69 6.36 -14.93 -3.71
CA ILE A 69 5.85 -15.73 -4.83
C ILE A 69 6.17 -15.06 -6.16
N LEU A 70 5.92 -13.74 -6.28
CA LEU A 70 6.27 -12.97 -7.46
C LEU A 70 7.77 -13.06 -7.78
N GLY A 71 8.62 -12.86 -6.77
CA GLY A 71 10.08 -13.00 -6.91
C GLY A 71 10.50 -14.42 -7.30
N SER A 72 9.83 -15.45 -6.77
CA SER A 72 10.12 -16.85 -7.09
C SER A 72 9.78 -17.19 -8.54
N ILE A 73 8.68 -16.67 -9.08
CA ILE A 73 8.29 -16.81 -10.49
C ILE A 73 9.34 -16.14 -11.39
N SER A 74 9.79 -14.93 -11.04
CA SER A 74 10.83 -14.21 -11.79
C SER A 74 12.17 -14.95 -11.74
N ASP A 75 12.59 -15.44 -10.57
CA ASP A 75 13.85 -16.18 -10.41
C ASP A 75 13.81 -17.49 -11.22
N GLN A 76 12.68 -18.20 -11.24
CA GLN A 76 12.48 -19.41 -12.04
C GLN A 76 12.61 -19.11 -13.55
N TYR A 77 11.96 -18.04 -14.03
CA TYR A 77 12.07 -17.63 -15.42
C TYR A 77 13.51 -17.26 -15.80
N GLN A 78 14.21 -16.51 -14.96
CA GLN A 78 15.61 -16.14 -15.19
C GLN A 78 16.53 -17.37 -15.24
N TYR A 79 16.27 -18.37 -14.40
CA TYR A 79 17.04 -19.61 -14.38
C TYR A 79 16.78 -20.48 -15.61
N VAL A 80 15.51 -20.75 -15.93
CA VAL A 80 15.12 -21.69 -16.99
C VAL A 80 15.40 -21.12 -18.39
N VAL A 81 15.04 -19.85 -18.63
CA VAL A 81 15.12 -19.24 -19.97
C VAL A 81 16.47 -18.55 -20.22
N LYS A 82 17.02 -17.87 -19.20
CA LYS A 82 18.25 -17.06 -19.35
C LYS A 82 19.50 -17.72 -18.73
N GLY A 83 19.36 -18.87 -18.07
CA GLY A 83 20.47 -19.56 -17.39
C GLY A 83 21.10 -18.78 -16.24
N LYS A 84 20.42 -17.73 -15.72
CA LYS A 84 20.96 -16.83 -14.69
C LYS A 84 20.35 -17.15 -13.33
N VAL A 85 21.21 -17.50 -12.36
CA VAL A 85 20.79 -17.65 -10.95
C VAL A 85 20.64 -16.28 -10.33
N ARG A 86 19.41 -15.90 -9.95
CA ARG A 86 19.12 -14.67 -9.24
C ARG A 86 18.33 -14.96 -7.95
N ASN A 87 18.43 -14.06 -6.98
CA ASN A 87 17.75 -14.17 -5.68
C ASN A 87 16.82 -12.98 -5.43
N LYS A 88 16.07 -12.53 -6.46
CA LYS A 88 15.15 -11.40 -6.35
C LYS A 88 14.08 -11.62 -5.27
N ARG A 89 13.64 -12.88 -5.11
CA ARG A 89 12.66 -13.26 -4.09
C ARG A 89 13.09 -12.88 -2.67
N LYS A 90 14.38 -13.07 -2.32
CA LYS A 90 14.89 -12.74 -0.99
C LYS A 90 14.94 -11.23 -0.79
N TRP A 91 15.47 -10.51 -1.77
CA TRP A 91 15.57 -9.05 -1.71
C TRP A 91 14.20 -8.36 -1.62
N LEU A 92 13.22 -8.80 -2.42
CA LEU A 92 11.85 -8.28 -2.34
C LEU A 92 11.25 -8.51 -0.96
N LEU A 93 11.33 -9.73 -0.43
CA LEU A 93 10.76 -10.05 0.87
C LEU A 93 11.41 -9.24 2.00
N VAL A 94 12.76 -9.17 2.01
CA VAL A 94 13.49 -8.41 3.04
C VAL A 94 13.14 -6.92 2.98
N LEU A 95 13.14 -6.32 1.78
CA LEU A 95 12.78 -4.92 1.62
C LEU A 95 11.34 -4.64 2.07
N GLU A 96 10.38 -5.48 1.72
CA GLU A 96 8.99 -5.34 2.15
C GLU A 96 8.85 -5.44 3.68
N ILE A 97 9.47 -6.45 4.31
CA ILE A 97 9.40 -6.61 5.77
C ILE A 97 10.02 -5.40 6.48
N VAL A 98 11.23 -5.00 6.08
CA VAL A 98 11.93 -3.86 6.69
C VAL A 98 11.11 -2.58 6.52
N GLN A 99 10.54 -2.37 5.34
CA GLN A 99 9.69 -1.22 5.06
C GLN A 99 8.43 -1.20 5.95
N TYR A 100 7.72 -2.33 6.10
CA TYR A 100 6.54 -2.41 6.96
C TYR A 100 6.88 -2.16 8.43
N VAL A 101 7.98 -2.72 8.92
CA VAL A 101 8.44 -2.49 10.30
C VAL A 101 8.79 -1.02 10.52
N LEU A 102 9.59 -0.41 9.63
CA LEU A 102 9.94 1.01 9.74
C LEU A 102 8.70 1.91 9.65
N ALA A 103 7.80 1.65 8.69
CA ALA A 103 6.57 2.42 8.54
C ALA A 103 5.68 2.32 9.78
N SER A 104 5.56 1.14 10.40
CA SER A 104 4.77 0.97 11.62
C SER A 104 5.36 1.74 12.81
N VAL A 105 6.68 1.73 12.97
CA VAL A 105 7.37 2.49 14.02
C VAL A 105 7.18 3.99 13.81
N ILE A 106 7.41 4.49 12.59
CA ILE A 106 7.22 5.91 12.25
C ILE A 106 5.77 6.34 12.47
N SER A 107 4.80 5.51 12.07
CA SER A 107 3.37 5.79 12.29
C SER A 107 3.02 5.84 13.77
N ALA A 108 3.58 4.95 14.59
CA ALA A 108 3.36 4.96 16.03
C ALA A 108 3.92 6.23 16.69
N ILE A 109 5.12 6.67 16.29
CA ILE A 109 5.72 7.93 16.76
C ILE A 109 4.86 9.12 16.32
N GLY A 110 4.42 9.16 15.07
CA GLY A 110 3.55 10.23 14.54
C GLY A 110 2.20 10.31 15.28
N LEU A 111 1.59 9.16 15.59
CA LEU A 111 0.38 9.11 16.40
C LEU A 111 0.62 9.61 17.82
N ALA A 112 1.71 9.20 18.47
CA ALA A 112 2.06 9.67 19.81
C ALA A 112 2.24 11.20 19.83
N MET A 113 2.94 11.77 18.84
CA MET A 113 3.08 13.22 18.69
C MET A 113 1.73 13.90 18.47
N MET A 114 0.87 13.34 17.63
CA MET A 114 -0.48 13.89 17.42
C MET A 114 -1.29 13.90 18.72
N PHE A 115 -1.21 12.83 19.52
CA PHE A 115 -1.87 12.78 20.83
C PHE A 115 -1.33 13.85 21.80
N THR A 116 -0.01 14.08 21.85
CA THR A 116 0.58 15.13 22.72
C THR A 116 0.10 16.51 22.32
N ILE A 117 0.03 16.81 21.01
CA ILE A 117 -0.46 18.09 20.49
C ILE A 117 -1.95 18.30 20.84
N VAL A 118 -2.79 17.28 20.58
CA VAL A 118 -4.22 17.34 20.86
C VAL A 118 -4.47 17.49 22.36
N PHE A 119 -3.75 16.74 23.20
CA PHE A 119 -3.88 16.82 24.66
C PHE A 119 -3.42 18.18 25.20
N ALA A 120 -2.34 18.74 24.66
CA ALA A 120 -1.88 20.07 25.00
C ALA A 120 -2.91 21.14 24.59
N ALA A 121 -3.54 20.99 23.41
CA ALA A 121 -4.59 21.93 22.94
C ALA A 121 -5.88 21.88 23.76
N MET A 122 -6.19 20.73 24.39
CA MET A 122 -7.38 20.56 25.26
C MET A 122 -7.13 20.96 26.73
N GLY A 123 -5.87 21.22 27.10
CA GLY A 123 -5.51 21.60 28.47
C GLY A 123 -6.04 23.01 28.86
N PRO A 124 -6.17 23.30 30.16
CA PRO A 124 -6.59 24.62 30.62
C PRO A 124 -5.45 25.64 30.42
N HIS A 125 -5.54 26.43 29.36
CA HIS A 125 -4.59 27.53 29.06
C HIS A 125 -5.03 28.81 29.75
N LEU A 126 -5.19 28.74 31.10
CA LEU A 126 -5.81 29.80 31.88
C LEU A 126 -4.96 31.06 32.04
N GLU A 127 -3.64 31.02 31.72
CA GLU A 127 -2.74 32.12 32.00
C GLU A 127 -1.88 32.61 30.82
N ALA A 128 -1.85 31.90 29.70
CA ALA A 128 -1.04 32.29 28.54
C ALA A 128 -1.90 32.76 27.36
N SER A 129 -1.42 33.81 26.66
CA SER A 129 -2.03 34.21 25.40
C SER A 129 -1.98 33.06 24.40
N PRO A 130 -3.02 32.82 23.57
CA PRO A 130 -3.10 31.72 22.62
C PRO A 130 -1.85 31.59 21.71
N ASP A 131 -1.24 32.72 21.36
CA ASP A 131 -0.09 32.77 20.46
C ASP A 131 1.21 32.25 21.12
N LEU A 132 1.40 32.52 22.41
CA LEU A 132 2.63 32.13 23.14
C LEU A 132 2.70 30.62 23.41
N TRP A 133 1.59 30.01 23.80
CA TRP A 133 1.62 28.55 24.06
C TRP A 133 1.72 27.74 22.76
N LEU A 134 1.12 28.21 21.65
CA LEU A 134 1.29 27.59 20.34
C LEU A 134 2.73 27.68 19.87
N GLU A 135 3.37 28.83 20.01
CA GLU A 135 4.79 29.02 19.64
C GLU A 135 5.71 28.09 20.44
N GLN A 136 5.51 27.99 21.76
CA GLN A 136 6.30 27.07 22.61
C GLN A 136 6.09 25.61 22.19
N LEU A 137 4.85 25.18 21.94
CA LEU A 137 4.52 23.84 21.54
C LEU A 137 5.12 23.47 20.17
N VAL A 138 5.10 24.41 19.23
CA VAL A 138 5.73 24.25 17.91
C VAL A 138 7.24 24.12 18.04
N MET A 139 7.87 24.99 18.84
CA MET A 139 9.33 24.95 19.05
C MET A 139 9.79 23.67 19.73
N GLU A 140 9.06 23.16 20.69
CA GLU A 140 9.34 21.91 21.37
C GLU A 140 9.24 20.71 20.40
N GLN A 141 8.28 20.73 19.48
CA GLN A 141 8.02 19.64 18.55
C GLN A 141 8.86 19.70 17.25
N ILE A 142 9.53 20.82 16.94
CA ILE A 142 10.21 21.02 15.65
C ILE A 142 11.29 19.97 15.40
N GLY A 143 12.05 19.59 16.44
CA GLY A 143 13.09 18.56 16.35
C GLY A 143 12.50 17.19 15.98
N SER A 144 11.38 16.81 16.60
CA SER A 144 10.66 15.57 16.35
C SER A 144 10.05 15.53 14.95
N PHE A 145 9.52 16.65 14.46
CA PHE A 145 9.05 16.79 13.08
C PHE A 145 10.16 16.59 12.05
N MET A 146 11.33 17.20 12.27
CA MET A 146 12.49 17.04 11.38
C MET A 146 13.00 15.61 11.36
N LEU A 147 13.00 14.93 12.51
CA LEU A 147 13.38 13.52 12.60
C LEU A 147 12.39 12.62 11.86
N LEU A 148 11.08 12.84 12.03
CA LEU A 148 10.05 12.12 11.29
C LEU A 148 10.17 12.36 9.78
N LEU A 149 10.37 13.59 9.34
CA LEU A 149 10.57 13.92 7.93
C LEU A 149 11.75 13.15 7.34
N GLY A 150 12.90 13.15 8.03
CA GLY A 150 14.07 12.37 7.62
C GLY A 150 13.78 10.87 7.52
N ALA A 151 13.06 10.30 8.51
CA ALA A 151 12.64 8.91 8.51
C ALA A 151 11.71 8.58 7.34
N TYR A 152 10.73 9.44 7.04
CA TYR A 152 9.84 9.28 5.88
C TYR A 152 10.60 9.32 4.54
N LEU A 153 11.63 10.18 4.40
CA LEU A 153 12.44 10.21 3.19
C LEU A 153 13.23 8.91 3.00
N ILE A 154 13.76 8.32 4.07
CA ILE A 154 14.46 7.03 4.02
C ILE A 154 13.50 5.91 3.60
N VAL A 155 12.33 5.83 4.22
CA VAL A 155 11.30 4.83 3.84
C VAL A 155 10.83 5.05 2.41
N GLY A 156 10.68 6.30 1.97
CA GLY A 156 10.34 6.65 0.58
C GLY A 156 11.38 6.14 -0.42
N ALA A 157 12.66 6.35 -0.14
CA ALA A 157 13.75 5.84 -0.98
C ALA A 157 13.75 4.30 -1.06
N MET A 158 13.54 3.63 0.09
CA MET A 158 13.40 2.17 0.12
C MET A 158 12.18 1.68 -0.67
N SER A 159 11.06 2.41 -0.60
CA SER A 159 9.83 2.10 -1.36
C SER A 159 10.08 2.17 -2.87
N ILE A 160 10.81 3.18 -3.34
CA ILE A 160 11.19 3.31 -4.75
C ILE A 160 12.07 2.12 -5.16
N ALA A 161 13.06 1.74 -4.36
CA ALA A 161 13.90 0.58 -4.65
C ALA A 161 13.09 -0.72 -4.72
N ALA A 162 12.19 -0.97 -3.78
CA ALA A 162 11.31 -2.13 -3.78
C ALA A 162 10.38 -2.13 -4.99
N MET A 163 9.82 -0.98 -5.35
CA MET A 163 8.97 -0.79 -6.52
C MET A 163 9.71 -1.13 -7.83
N VAL A 164 10.94 -0.66 -7.99
CA VAL A 164 11.75 -0.96 -9.18
C VAL A 164 11.99 -2.48 -9.30
N ILE A 165 12.39 -3.15 -8.22
CA ILE A 165 12.60 -4.60 -8.22
C ILE A 165 11.29 -5.34 -8.52
N ARG A 166 10.17 -4.89 -7.95
CA ARG A 166 8.82 -5.45 -8.20
C ARG A 166 8.45 -5.37 -9.67
N TYR A 167 8.67 -4.23 -10.34
CA TYR A 167 8.39 -4.09 -11.78
C TYR A 167 9.31 -4.95 -12.65
N PHE A 168 10.57 -5.15 -12.28
CA PHE A 168 11.42 -6.11 -12.96
C PHE A 168 10.91 -7.56 -12.82
N CYS A 169 10.38 -7.93 -11.64
CA CYS A 169 9.78 -9.24 -11.46
C CYS A 169 8.47 -9.40 -12.24
N LEU A 170 7.65 -8.34 -12.32
CA LEU A 170 6.44 -8.32 -13.14
C LEU A 170 6.75 -8.43 -14.63
N TYR A 171 7.80 -7.75 -15.10
CA TYR A 171 8.26 -7.89 -16.48
C TYR A 171 8.65 -9.32 -16.82
N ASP A 172 9.46 -9.97 -15.97
CA ASP A 172 9.83 -11.36 -16.14
C ASP A 172 8.60 -12.29 -16.12
N LEU A 173 7.62 -12.02 -15.24
CA LEU A 173 6.37 -12.77 -15.16
C LEU A 173 5.55 -12.61 -16.44
N TYR A 174 5.33 -11.38 -16.92
CA TYR A 174 4.58 -11.15 -18.16
C TYR A 174 5.28 -11.76 -19.38
N THR A 175 6.60 -11.63 -19.46
CA THR A 175 7.40 -12.26 -20.54
C THR A 175 7.30 -13.77 -20.50
N SER A 176 7.21 -14.37 -19.33
CA SER A 176 7.05 -15.81 -19.17
C SER A 176 5.65 -16.31 -19.54
N CYS A 177 4.63 -15.45 -19.44
CA CYS A 177 3.24 -15.79 -19.79
C CYS A 177 2.91 -15.47 -21.26
N ASP A 178 3.29 -14.28 -21.73
CA ASP A 178 3.05 -13.79 -23.10
C ASP A 178 4.20 -12.85 -23.52
N PRO A 179 5.23 -13.38 -24.20
CA PRO A 179 6.41 -12.60 -24.59
C PRO A 179 6.08 -11.43 -25.53
N ARG A 180 5.04 -11.58 -26.38
CA ARG A 180 4.70 -10.59 -27.40
C ARG A 180 4.17 -9.29 -26.81
N ASN A 181 3.36 -9.41 -25.75
CA ASN A 181 2.65 -8.28 -25.14
C ASN A 181 3.23 -7.86 -23.77
N SER A 182 4.36 -8.45 -23.35
CA SER A 182 4.93 -8.24 -22.00
C SER A 182 5.21 -6.78 -21.67
N VAL A 183 5.73 -6.00 -22.63
CA VAL A 183 6.00 -4.57 -22.45
C VAL A 183 4.70 -3.79 -22.30
N LEU A 184 3.69 -4.09 -23.13
CA LEU A 184 2.37 -3.43 -23.06
C LEU A 184 1.72 -3.68 -21.68
N TYR A 185 1.75 -4.93 -21.20
CA TYR A 185 1.19 -5.27 -19.89
C TYR A 185 1.93 -4.58 -18.74
N LEU A 186 3.27 -4.45 -18.85
CA LEU A 186 4.05 -3.71 -17.87
C LEU A 186 3.68 -2.23 -17.85
N VAL A 187 3.63 -1.59 -19.02
CA VAL A 187 3.27 -0.17 -19.15
C VAL A 187 1.87 0.09 -18.58
N LEU A 188 0.89 -0.74 -18.96
CA LEU A 188 -0.46 -0.64 -18.40
C LEU A 188 -0.49 -0.80 -16.88
N SER A 189 0.30 -1.73 -16.33
CA SER A 189 0.39 -1.95 -14.89
C SER A 189 1.03 -0.79 -14.13
N ILE A 190 1.89 0.01 -14.78
CA ILE A 190 2.50 1.21 -14.19
C ILE A 190 1.51 2.38 -14.18
N PHE A 191 0.84 2.64 -15.30
CA PHE A 191 -0.06 3.79 -15.43
C PHE A 191 -1.44 3.56 -14.81
N VAL A 192 -1.93 2.34 -14.85
CA VAL A 192 -3.26 1.98 -14.34
C VAL A 192 -3.13 0.87 -13.30
N SER A 193 -3.03 1.23 -12.03
CA SER A 193 -2.79 0.28 -10.92
C SER A 193 -3.83 -0.86 -10.86
N ILE A 194 -5.09 -0.60 -11.24
CA ILE A 194 -6.15 -1.61 -11.30
C ILE A 194 -5.93 -2.62 -12.44
N SER A 195 -5.16 -2.26 -13.48
CA SER A 195 -4.91 -3.19 -14.59
C SER A 195 -4.02 -4.37 -14.19
N LEU A 196 -3.12 -4.18 -13.23
CA LEU A 196 -2.18 -5.20 -12.78
C LEU A 196 -2.87 -6.52 -12.36
N PRO A 197 -3.82 -6.54 -11.40
CA PRO A 197 -4.49 -7.78 -11.00
C PRO A 197 -5.32 -8.38 -12.14
N ILE A 198 -5.92 -7.56 -13.00
CA ILE A 198 -6.71 -8.00 -14.15
C ILE A 198 -5.82 -8.68 -15.19
N LEU A 199 -4.70 -8.05 -15.55
CA LEU A 199 -3.73 -8.60 -16.51
C LEU A 199 -3.09 -9.89 -16.01
N LEU A 200 -2.76 -9.96 -14.72
CA LEU A 200 -2.27 -11.19 -14.10
C LEU A 200 -3.32 -12.29 -14.16
N PHE A 201 -4.59 -11.96 -13.93
CA PHE A 201 -5.68 -12.93 -13.97
C PHE A 201 -5.95 -13.46 -15.38
N ILE A 202 -5.90 -12.61 -16.40
CA ILE A 202 -6.07 -13.00 -17.81
C ILE A 202 -4.92 -13.93 -18.22
N ASN A 203 -3.68 -13.57 -17.87
CA ASN A 203 -2.48 -14.30 -18.28
C ASN A 203 -2.16 -15.52 -17.39
N ARG A 204 -2.91 -15.77 -16.31
CA ARG A 204 -2.61 -16.85 -15.34
C ARG A 204 -2.53 -18.25 -15.93
N LYS A 205 -3.17 -18.48 -17.08
CA LYS A 205 -3.19 -19.79 -17.76
C LYS A 205 -2.18 -19.90 -18.91
N ARG A 206 -1.51 -18.81 -19.29
CA ARG A 206 -0.53 -18.77 -20.37
C ARG A 206 0.87 -19.03 -19.86
N ASP A 207 1.66 -19.77 -20.61
CA ASP A 207 3.09 -20.05 -20.36
C ASP A 207 3.89 -20.02 -21.67
N ASP A 208 3.49 -19.19 -22.64
CA ASP A 208 4.06 -19.15 -24.01
C ASP A 208 5.54 -18.75 -24.02
N GLY A 209 6.05 -18.15 -22.95
CA GLY A 209 7.46 -17.77 -22.79
C GLY A 209 8.30 -18.75 -21.98
N MET A 210 7.75 -19.92 -21.61
CA MET A 210 8.47 -20.98 -20.92
C MET A 210 8.70 -22.16 -21.88
N PRO A 211 9.87 -22.84 -21.82
CA PRO A 211 10.16 -24.02 -22.64
C PRO A 211 9.32 -25.24 -22.24
#